data_de99bdb18f79613add51f8e0251aa0e5
#
_entry.id   de99bdb18f79613add51f8e0251aa0e5
#
_cell.length_a   1.000
_cell.length_b   1.000
_cell.length_c   1.000
_cell.angle_alpha   90.00
_cell.angle_beta   90.00
_cell.angle_gamma   90.00
#
_symmetry.space_group_name_H-M   'P 1'
#
loop_
_entity.id
_entity.type
_entity.pdbx_description
1 polymer ?
#
loop_
_entity_poly.entity_id
_entity_poly.type
_entity_poly.pdbx_seq_one_letter_code
_entity_poly.pdbx_strand_id
1 'polypeptide(L)'
;LFLGVVVFIGAYLGAGLMLSPSSGRALPIQLALRAAGACAFALLTLVLLVGPLARLSPLFLPLLYNRRLLCVTFVLLALAHGALVILWYHGFSDLNPLVSLLASNPRYDSIQGFPFESLGVAALLVLFLMAATSHDFWNTILGPNMWKALHMSVYWAYALIVAHVMLGAVQGEK
;
A
#
# COMPACT_ATOMS: atom_id res chain seq x y z
N LEU A 1 6.41 12.26 12.06
CA LEU A 1 5.99 11.22 11.12
C LEU A 1 6.30 9.83 11.65
N PHE A 2 7.58 9.46 11.89
CA PHE A 2 7.97 8.12 12.34
C PHE A 2 7.26 7.69 13.63
N LEU A 3 7.15 8.57 14.62
CA LEU A 3 6.39 8.29 15.83
C LEU A 3 4.92 7.96 15.52
N GLY A 4 4.27 8.69 14.60
CA GLY A 4 2.90 8.43 14.17
C GLY A 4 2.74 7.05 13.51
N VAL A 5 3.69 6.65 12.68
CA VAL A 5 3.72 5.31 12.05
C VAL A 5 3.87 4.21 13.11
N VAL A 6 4.80 4.37 14.04
CA VAL A 6 5.03 3.40 15.13
C VAL A 6 3.78 3.28 16.02
N VAL A 7 3.17 4.41 16.39
CA VAL A 7 1.93 4.44 17.19
C VAL A 7 0.78 3.77 16.44
N PHE A 8 0.62 4.06 15.15
CA PHE A 8 -0.43 3.43 14.33
C PHE A 8 -0.27 1.92 14.25
N ILE A 9 0.93 1.44 13.91
CA ILE A 9 1.22 0.01 13.82
C ILE A 9 1.06 -0.66 15.19
N GLY A 10 1.57 -0.06 16.26
CA GLY A 10 1.43 -0.58 17.62
C GLY A 10 -0.02 -0.67 18.07
N ALA A 11 -0.83 0.35 17.82
CA ALA A 11 -2.26 0.37 18.13
C ALA A 11 -3.02 -0.69 17.33
N TYR A 12 -2.71 -0.82 16.03
CA TYR A 12 -3.33 -1.83 15.16
C TYR A 12 -3.02 -3.26 15.63
N LEU A 13 -1.74 -3.54 15.96
CA LEU A 13 -1.32 -4.83 16.49
C LEU A 13 -1.97 -5.11 17.85
N GLY A 14 -1.98 -4.15 18.76
CA GLY A 14 -2.60 -4.28 20.08
C GLY A 14 -4.10 -4.54 20.00
N ALA A 15 -4.82 -3.77 19.17
CA ALA A 15 -6.24 -3.98 18.94
C ALA A 15 -6.51 -5.35 18.29
N GLY A 16 -5.72 -5.74 17.29
CA GLY A 16 -5.86 -7.04 16.63
C GLY A 16 -5.65 -8.22 17.56
N LEU A 17 -4.67 -8.15 18.46
CA LEU A 17 -4.41 -9.21 19.44
C LEU A 17 -5.53 -9.28 20.51
N MET A 18 -6.09 -8.13 20.91
CA MET A 18 -7.15 -8.10 21.93
C MET A 18 -8.51 -8.51 21.38
N LEU A 19 -8.82 -8.14 20.13
CA LEU A 19 -10.12 -8.39 19.50
C LEU A 19 -10.20 -9.76 18.82
N SER A 20 -9.08 -10.46 18.60
CA SER A 20 -9.08 -11.79 17.99
C SER A 20 -9.65 -12.82 18.96
N PRO A 21 -10.70 -13.59 18.56
CA PRO A 21 -11.24 -14.69 19.37
C PRO A 21 -10.15 -15.72 19.68
N SER A 22 -10.20 -16.31 20.88
CA SER A 22 -9.23 -17.32 21.35
C SER A 22 -9.14 -18.57 20.46
N SER A 23 -10.18 -18.86 19.67
CA SER A 23 -10.27 -20.00 18.74
C SER A 23 -9.69 -19.76 17.35
N GLY A 24 -9.33 -18.50 17.00
CA GLY A 24 -8.84 -18.13 15.68
C GLY A 24 -7.85 -16.96 15.74
N ARG A 25 -6.92 -16.97 16.70
CA ARG A 25 -5.91 -15.91 16.81
C ARG A 25 -5.13 -15.77 15.50
N ALA A 26 -5.29 -14.62 14.84
CA ALA A 26 -4.41 -14.26 13.74
C ALA A 26 -2.96 -14.30 14.24
N LEU A 27 -2.09 -14.97 13.46
CA LEU A 27 -0.67 -15.01 13.79
C LEU A 27 -0.12 -13.58 13.83
N PRO A 28 0.82 -13.26 14.74
CA PRO A 28 1.39 -11.91 14.84
C PRO A 28 1.92 -11.36 13.50
N ILE A 29 2.44 -12.25 12.65
CA ILE A 29 2.93 -11.89 11.31
C ILE A 29 1.79 -11.44 10.39
N GLN A 30 0.62 -12.07 10.42
CA GLN A 30 -0.54 -11.68 9.64
C GLN A 30 -1.07 -10.31 10.06
N LEU A 31 -1.05 -10.05 11.37
CA LEU A 31 -1.40 -8.72 11.90
C LEU A 31 -0.38 -7.66 11.47
N ALA A 32 0.91 -7.97 11.48
CA ALA A 32 1.96 -7.09 11.02
C ALA A 32 1.83 -6.75 9.52
N LEU A 33 1.53 -7.76 8.69
CA LEU A 33 1.25 -7.60 7.27
C LEU A 33 0.07 -6.65 7.02
N ARG A 34 -1.05 -6.87 7.71
CA ARG A 34 -2.24 -6.03 7.63
C ARG A 34 -1.98 -4.60 8.14
N ALA A 35 -1.24 -4.47 9.24
CA ALA A 35 -0.86 -3.17 9.80
C ALA A 35 0.01 -2.35 8.84
N ALA A 36 1.02 -2.97 8.22
CA ALA A 36 1.89 -2.32 7.25
C ALA A 36 1.11 -1.85 6.01
N GLY A 37 0.25 -2.71 5.46
CA GLY A 37 -0.61 -2.36 4.32
C GLY A 37 -1.60 -1.24 4.65
N ALA A 38 -2.28 -1.32 5.80
CA ALA A 38 -3.23 -0.29 6.25
C ALA A 38 -2.52 1.06 6.50
N CYS A 39 -1.33 1.05 7.11
CA CYS A 39 -0.54 2.25 7.33
C CYS A 39 -0.08 2.88 6.00
N ALA A 40 0.40 2.06 5.04
CA ALA A 40 0.77 2.54 3.72
C ALA A 40 -0.42 3.16 2.99
N PHE A 41 -1.59 2.51 3.03
CA PHE A 41 -2.82 3.05 2.43
C PHE A 41 -3.26 4.37 3.06
N ALA A 42 -3.23 4.46 4.40
CA ALA A 42 -3.57 5.69 5.11
C ALA A 42 -2.62 6.85 4.76
N LEU A 43 -1.30 6.58 4.66
CA LEU A 43 -0.31 7.58 4.26
C LEU A 43 -0.49 8.02 2.80
N LEU A 44 -0.77 7.10 1.88
CA LEU A 44 -1.06 7.46 0.49
C LEU A 44 -2.30 8.34 0.38
N THR A 45 -3.38 7.99 1.10
CA THR A 45 -4.59 8.80 1.18
C THR A 45 -4.27 10.20 1.72
N LEU A 46 -3.48 10.30 2.77
CA LEU A 46 -3.04 11.59 3.33
C LEU A 46 -2.24 12.39 2.29
N VAL A 47 -1.30 11.77 1.57
CA VAL A 47 -0.50 12.42 0.51
C VAL A 47 -1.38 13.01 -0.59
N LEU A 48 -2.45 12.31 -0.97
CA LEU A 48 -3.40 12.80 -1.97
C LEU A 48 -4.27 13.94 -1.44
N LEU A 49 -4.67 13.87 -0.17
CA LEU A 49 -5.53 14.87 0.46
C LEU A 49 -4.78 16.13 0.90
N VAL A 50 -3.49 16.07 1.19
CA VAL A 50 -2.75 17.21 1.77
C VAL A 50 -2.77 18.44 0.86
N GLY A 51 -2.77 18.28 -0.46
CA GLY A 51 -2.87 19.39 -1.41
C GLY A 51 -4.19 20.15 -1.31
N PRO A 52 -5.34 19.50 -1.46
CA PRO A 52 -6.66 20.09 -1.22
C PRO A 52 -6.82 20.68 0.19
N LEU A 53 -6.40 19.95 1.23
CA LEU A 53 -6.51 20.39 2.62
C LEU A 53 -5.71 21.66 2.91
N ALA A 54 -4.50 21.80 2.35
CA ALA A 54 -3.67 22.99 2.51
C ALA A 54 -4.27 24.24 1.83
N ARG A 55 -5.16 24.05 0.85
CA ARG A 55 -5.94 25.16 0.25
C ARG A 55 -7.09 25.59 1.14
N LEU A 56 -7.63 24.68 1.97
CA LEU A 56 -8.74 24.95 2.86
C LEU A 56 -8.28 25.57 4.19
N SER A 57 -7.11 25.15 4.69
CA SER A 57 -6.60 25.66 5.98
C SER A 57 -5.07 25.66 6.02
N PRO A 58 -4.45 26.77 6.50
CA PRO A 58 -3.00 26.86 6.70
C PRO A 58 -2.43 25.82 7.69
N LEU A 59 -3.27 25.23 8.53
CA LEU A 59 -2.88 24.16 9.46
C LEU A 59 -2.23 22.96 8.78
N PHE A 60 -2.57 22.71 7.52
CA PHE A 60 -2.03 21.58 6.73
C PHE A 60 -0.76 21.93 5.96
N LEU A 61 -0.30 23.17 5.97
CA LEU A 61 0.94 23.57 5.28
C LEU A 61 2.17 22.77 5.73
N PRO A 62 2.39 22.46 7.02
CA PRO A 62 3.53 21.65 7.44
C PRO A 62 3.55 20.25 6.78
N LEU A 63 2.38 19.65 6.57
CA LEU A 63 2.26 18.37 5.86
C LEU A 63 2.60 18.52 4.37
N LEU A 64 2.17 19.61 3.74
CA LEU A 64 2.49 19.91 2.34
C LEU A 64 3.99 20.09 2.13
N TYR A 65 4.68 20.82 3.00
CA TYR A 65 6.13 20.99 2.97
C TYR A 65 6.89 19.68 3.17
N ASN A 66 6.35 18.76 3.97
CA ASN A 66 6.93 17.45 4.24
C ASN A 66 6.39 16.34 3.32
N ARG A 67 5.68 16.69 2.24
CA ARG A 67 5.03 15.73 1.34
C ARG A 67 6.00 14.68 0.77
N ARG A 68 7.24 15.09 0.45
CA ARG A 68 8.27 14.16 -0.06
C ARG A 68 8.60 13.06 0.97
N LEU A 69 8.74 13.42 2.25
CA LEU A 69 8.99 12.47 3.32
C LEU A 69 7.80 11.52 3.52
N LEU A 70 6.56 12.03 3.43
CA LEU A 70 5.35 11.21 3.45
C LEU A 70 5.34 10.20 2.30
N CYS A 71 5.69 10.64 1.06
CA CYS A 71 5.77 9.78 -0.11
C CYS A 71 6.82 8.68 0.04
N VAL A 72 8.01 9.00 0.49
CA VAL A 72 9.08 8.00 0.72
C VAL A 72 8.65 6.99 1.78
N THR A 73 8.05 7.45 2.88
CA THR A 73 7.63 6.58 3.98
C THR A 73 6.54 5.61 3.52
N PHE A 74 5.51 6.07 2.78
CA PHE A 74 4.46 5.17 2.33
C PHE A 74 4.97 4.14 1.31
N VAL A 75 5.87 4.53 0.40
CA VAL A 75 6.47 3.60 -0.58
C VAL A 75 7.28 2.52 0.13
N LEU A 76 8.10 2.89 1.10
CA LEU A 76 8.86 1.91 1.89
C LEU A 76 7.96 0.94 2.64
N LEU A 77 6.87 1.42 3.24
CA LEU A 77 5.88 0.56 3.90
C LEU A 77 5.15 -0.35 2.91
N ALA A 78 4.78 0.16 1.73
CA ALA A 78 4.15 -0.64 0.69
C ALA A 78 5.08 -1.74 0.16
N LEU A 79 6.37 -1.42 -0.05
CA LEU A 79 7.39 -2.41 -0.43
C LEU A 79 7.60 -3.45 0.66
N ALA A 80 7.68 -3.03 1.92
CA ALA A 80 7.81 -3.94 3.06
C ALA A 80 6.59 -4.86 3.17
N HIS A 81 5.37 -4.32 3.00
CA HIS A 81 4.15 -5.11 2.95
C HIS A 81 4.18 -6.15 1.83
N GLY A 82 4.50 -5.76 0.60
CA GLY A 82 4.58 -6.67 -0.54
C GLY A 82 5.66 -7.75 -0.36
N ALA A 83 6.84 -7.39 0.13
CA ALA A 83 7.91 -8.33 0.42
C ALA A 83 7.51 -9.36 1.49
N LEU A 84 6.86 -8.91 2.57
CA LEU A 84 6.38 -9.80 3.62
C LEU A 84 5.26 -10.73 3.13
N VAL A 85 4.35 -10.25 2.27
CA VAL A 85 3.30 -11.07 1.64
C VAL A 85 3.93 -12.19 0.81
N ILE A 86 4.88 -11.82 -0.07
CA ILE A 86 5.60 -12.79 -0.90
C ILE A 86 6.32 -13.82 -0.04
N LEU A 87 7.05 -13.37 0.98
CA LEU A 87 7.81 -14.25 1.85
C LEU A 87 6.89 -15.19 2.64
N TRP A 88 5.81 -14.67 3.23
CA TRP A 88 4.96 -15.44 4.14
C TRP A 88 4.01 -16.38 3.43
N TYR A 89 3.34 -15.93 2.36
CA TYR A 89 2.31 -16.75 1.68
C TYR A 89 2.85 -17.53 0.49
N HIS A 90 3.95 -17.08 -0.13
CA HIS A 90 4.44 -17.66 -1.38
C HIS A 90 5.89 -18.17 -1.29
N GLY A 91 6.66 -17.77 -0.25
CA GLY A 91 8.07 -18.13 -0.12
C GLY A 91 8.35 -19.61 0.19
N PHE A 92 7.34 -20.34 0.69
CA PHE A 92 7.44 -21.75 1.07
C PHE A 92 6.72 -22.68 0.10
N SER A 93 6.30 -22.19 -1.07
CA SER A 93 5.70 -23.03 -2.12
C SER A 93 6.78 -23.64 -3.04
N ASP A 94 6.47 -24.78 -3.65
CA ASP A 94 7.34 -25.42 -4.66
C ASP A 94 7.43 -24.61 -5.97
N LEU A 95 6.54 -23.61 -6.14
CA LEU A 95 6.52 -22.71 -7.28
C LEU A 95 7.36 -21.46 -7.01
N ASN A 96 7.84 -20.82 -8.09
CA ASN A 96 8.42 -19.49 -7.97
C ASN A 96 7.43 -18.55 -7.25
N PRO A 97 7.85 -17.82 -6.18
CA PRO A 97 6.96 -17.00 -5.38
C PRO A 97 6.14 -15.98 -6.16
N LEU A 98 6.69 -15.39 -7.23
CA LEU A 98 5.96 -14.46 -8.10
C LEU A 98 4.89 -15.17 -8.94
N VAL A 99 5.18 -16.37 -9.43
CA VAL A 99 4.20 -17.20 -10.16
C VAL A 99 3.09 -17.63 -9.20
N SER A 100 3.45 -18.09 -8.00
CA SER A 100 2.49 -18.46 -6.96
C SER A 100 1.55 -17.29 -6.61
N LEU A 101 2.08 -16.08 -6.44
CA LEU A 101 1.32 -14.88 -6.15
C LEU A 101 0.31 -14.53 -7.26
N LEU A 102 0.72 -14.60 -8.53
CA LEU A 102 -0.15 -14.28 -9.66
C LEU A 102 -1.18 -15.38 -9.97
N ALA A 103 -0.91 -16.61 -9.54
CA ALA A 103 -1.77 -17.78 -9.77
C ALA A 103 -2.65 -18.15 -8.57
N SER A 104 -2.51 -17.46 -7.43
CA SER A 104 -3.17 -17.79 -6.16
C SER A 104 -4.70 -17.80 -6.24
N ASN A 105 -5.29 -16.88 -7.02
CA ASN A 105 -6.74 -16.72 -7.17
C ASN A 105 -7.10 -16.59 -8.67
N PRO A 106 -7.28 -17.71 -9.41
CA PRO A 106 -7.52 -17.64 -10.84
C PRO A 106 -9.00 -17.52 -11.25
N ARG A 107 -9.92 -17.31 -10.33
CA ARG A 107 -11.37 -17.27 -10.61
C ARG A 107 -11.84 -15.83 -10.85
N TYR A 108 -11.88 -15.44 -12.11
CA TYR A 108 -12.35 -14.11 -12.54
C TYR A 108 -13.87 -13.95 -12.56
N ASP A 109 -14.61 -15.04 -12.41
CA ASP A 109 -16.07 -15.13 -12.45
C ASP A 109 -16.73 -14.89 -11.09
N SER A 110 -15.95 -14.83 -10.01
CA SER A 110 -16.46 -14.66 -8.66
C SER A 110 -15.65 -13.63 -7.86
N ILE A 111 -16.32 -12.78 -7.10
CA ILE A 111 -15.67 -11.82 -6.19
C ILE A 111 -14.78 -12.54 -5.17
N GLN A 112 -15.18 -13.74 -4.75
CA GLN A 112 -14.49 -14.54 -3.73
C GLN A 112 -13.23 -15.25 -4.25
N GLY A 113 -13.03 -15.34 -5.54
CA GLY A 113 -11.87 -15.96 -6.17
C GLY A 113 -11.09 -14.99 -7.07
N PHE A 114 -11.49 -13.72 -7.12
CA PHE A 114 -10.82 -12.73 -7.96
C PHE A 114 -9.39 -12.48 -7.49
N PRO A 115 -8.40 -12.37 -8.39
CA PRO A 115 -6.99 -12.20 -8.06
C PRO A 115 -6.69 -10.78 -7.52
N PHE A 116 -7.11 -10.48 -6.29
CA PHE A 116 -6.90 -9.17 -5.67
C PHE A 116 -5.41 -8.86 -5.45
N GLU A 117 -4.59 -9.86 -5.27
CA GLU A 117 -3.13 -9.72 -5.10
C GLU A 117 -2.48 -9.12 -6.34
N SER A 118 -2.93 -9.51 -7.53
CA SER A 118 -2.47 -8.94 -8.81
C SER A 118 -2.72 -7.45 -8.92
N LEU A 119 -3.83 -6.94 -8.36
CA LEU A 119 -4.13 -5.51 -8.30
C LEU A 119 -3.14 -4.77 -7.41
N GLY A 120 -2.76 -5.38 -6.27
CA GLY A 120 -1.74 -4.86 -5.37
C GLY A 120 -0.37 -4.78 -6.05
N VAL A 121 0.02 -5.83 -6.79
CA VAL A 121 1.27 -5.85 -7.57
C VAL A 121 1.27 -4.76 -8.64
N ALA A 122 0.20 -4.63 -9.41
CA ALA A 122 0.08 -3.61 -10.44
C ALA A 122 0.18 -2.19 -9.85
N ALA A 123 -0.50 -1.94 -8.74
CA ALA A 123 -0.40 -0.67 -8.02
C ALA A 123 1.03 -0.41 -7.52
N LEU A 124 1.68 -1.42 -6.93
CA LEU A 124 3.05 -1.31 -6.41
C LEU A 124 4.05 -1.01 -7.52
N LEU A 125 3.90 -1.60 -8.72
CA LEU A 125 4.74 -1.29 -9.88
C LEU A 125 4.60 0.17 -10.32
N VAL A 126 3.36 0.70 -10.39
CA VAL A 126 3.13 2.11 -10.71
C VAL A 126 3.76 3.01 -9.66
N LEU A 127 3.56 2.73 -8.38
CA LEU A 127 4.15 3.50 -7.27
C LEU A 127 5.68 3.43 -7.28
N PHE A 128 6.25 2.27 -7.60
CA PHE A 128 7.70 2.11 -7.73
C PHE A 128 8.28 2.96 -8.86
N LEU A 129 7.64 2.96 -10.03
CA LEU A 129 8.06 3.82 -11.17
C LEU A 129 7.98 5.30 -10.80
N MET A 130 6.92 5.73 -10.12
CA MET A 130 6.78 7.10 -9.63
C MET A 130 7.86 7.46 -8.60
N ALA A 131 8.17 6.57 -7.67
CA ALA A 131 9.23 6.77 -6.67
C ALA A 131 10.61 6.84 -7.33
N ALA A 132 10.92 5.93 -8.26
CA ALA A 132 12.17 5.92 -9.02
C ALA A 132 12.38 7.20 -9.82
N THR A 133 11.30 7.77 -10.36
CA THR A 133 11.32 9.00 -11.18
C THR A 133 11.03 10.28 -10.37
N SER A 134 10.98 10.21 -9.05
CA SER A 134 10.67 11.37 -8.19
C SER A 134 11.85 12.34 -7.99
N HIS A 135 13.05 11.97 -8.42
CA HIS A 135 14.23 12.82 -8.32
C HIS A 135 14.23 13.92 -9.42
N ASP A 136 14.74 15.10 -9.10
CA ASP A 136 14.78 16.26 -9.99
C ASP A 136 15.48 16.00 -11.33
N PHE A 137 16.45 15.09 -11.35
CA PHE A 137 17.13 14.59 -12.55
C PHE A 137 16.11 14.09 -13.61
N TRP A 138 15.14 13.29 -13.19
CA TRP A 138 14.12 12.77 -14.11
C TRP A 138 13.18 13.84 -14.64
N ASN A 139 12.86 14.85 -13.83
CA ASN A 139 12.07 16.00 -14.28
C ASN A 139 12.80 16.77 -15.39
N THR A 140 14.14 16.89 -15.28
CA THR A 140 14.96 17.54 -16.30
C THR A 140 15.01 16.73 -17.60
N ILE A 141 15.12 15.39 -17.53
CA ILE A 141 15.21 14.52 -18.72
C ILE A 141 13.85 14.36 -19.41
N LEU A 142 12.81 14.05 -18.66
CA LEU A 142 11.46 13.81 -19.20
C LEU A 142 10.73 15.11 -19.59
N GLY A 143 11.15 16.20 -19.01
CA GLY A 143 10.46 17.49 -19.10
C GLY A 143 9.21 17.53 -18.20
N PRO A 144 8.74 18.74 -17.83
CA PRO A 144 7.69 18.92 -16.83
C PRO A 144 6.36 18.24 -17.20
N ASN A 145 6.00 18.22 -18.49
CA ASN A 145 4.74 17.66 -18.95
C ASN A 145 4.70 16.12 -18.83
N MET A 146 5.75 15.46 -19.30
CA MET A 146 5.85 14.00 -19.23
C MET A 146 6.01 13.53 -17.78
N TRP A 147 6.84 14.22 -17.00
CA TRP A 147 7.00 13.93 -15.57
C TRP A 147 5.67 14.07 -14.81
N LYS A 148 4.90 15.14 -15.09
CA LYS A 148 3.57 15.34 -14.50
C LYS A 148 2.60 14.25 -14.94
N ALA A 149 2.56 13.89 -16.23
CA ALA A 149 1.68 12.84 -16.74
C ALA A 149 1.97 11.48 -16.03
N LEU A 150 3.25 11.13 -15.87
CA LEU A 150 3.66 9.94 -15.14
C LEU A 150 3.18 9.99 -13.67
N HIS A 151 3.34 11.14 -12.98
CA HIS A 151 2.93 11.27 -11.58
C HIS A 151 1.40 11.35 -11.40
N MET A 152 0.64 11.67 -12.44
CA MET A 152 -0.83 11.56 -12.42
C MET A 152 -1.32 10.10 -12.38
N SER A 153 -0.47 9.13 -12.74
CA SER A 153 -0.80 7.70 -12.60
C SER A 153 -1.03 7.25 -11.14
N VAL A 154 -0.70 8.11 -10.16
CA VAL A 154 -1.04 7.88 -8.74
C VAL A 154 -2.53 7.64 -8.52
N TYR A 155 -3.40 8.28 -9.29
CA TYR A 155 -4.84 8.09 -9.17
C TYR A 155 -5.27 6.69 -9.63
N TRP A 156 -4.62 6.14 -10.67
CA TRP A 156 -4.82 4.76 -11.09
C TRP A 156 -4.28 3.78 -10.05
N ALA A 157 -3.09 4.02 -9.53
CA ALA A 157 -2.53 3.22 -8.44
C ALA A 157 -3.47 3.23 -7.21
N TYR A 158 -4.01 4.39 -6.85
CA TYR A 158 -4.96 4.51 -5.74
C TYR A 158 -6.24 3.70 -5.98
N ALA A 159 -6.83 3.77 -7.18
CA ALA A 159 -8.00 2.98 -7.54
C ALA A 159 -7.73 1.47 -7.45
N LEU A 160 -6.56 1.01 -7.94
CA LEU A 160 -6.13 -0.39 -7.83
C LEU A 160 -5.96 -0.82 -6.37
N ILE A 161 -5.39 0.05 -5.50
CA ILE A 161 -5.22 -0.24 -4.08
C ILE A 161 -6.57 -0.32 -3.37
N VAL A 162 -7.50 0.59 -3.66
CA VAL A 162 -8.86 0.52 -3.10
C VAL A 162 -9.52 -0.80 -3.48
N ALA A 163 -9.46 -1.21 -4.75
CA ALA A 163 -9.99 -2.49 -5.19
C ALA A 163 -9.29 -3.68 -4.50
N HIS A 164 -7.95 -3.64 -4.40
CA HIS A 164 -7.15 -4.65 -3.69
C HIS A 164 -7.58 -4.80 -2.23
N VAL A 165 -7.71 -3.69 -1.51
CA VAL A 165 -8.11 -3.70 -0.08
C VAL A 165 -9.54 -4.19 0.10
N MET A 166 -10.48 -3.74 -0.74
CA MET A 166 -11.89 -4.15 -0.66
C MET A 166 -12.05 -5.64 -0.94
N LEU A 167 -11.44 -6.15 -2.03
CA LEU A 167 -11.51 -7.56 -2.39
C LEU A 167 -10.79 -8.43 -1.35
N GLY A 168 -9.64 -7.99 -0.83
CA GLY A 168 -8.91 -8.69 0.23
C GLY A 168 -9.71 -8.78 1.53
N ALA A 169 -10.44 -7.72 1.90
CA ALA A 169 -11.33 -7.74 3.07
C ALA A 169 -12.46 -8.76 2.89
N VAL A 170 -13.14 -8.76 1.74
CA VAL A 170 -14.23 -9.72 1.45
C VAL A 170 -13.74 -11.17 1.42
N GLN A 171 -12.51 -11.43 0.94
CA GLN A 171 -11.94 -12.77 0.88
C GLN A 171 -11.33 -13.23 2.21
N GLY A 172 -10.93 -12.30 3.08
CA GLY A 172 -10.30 -12.60 4.37
C GLY A 172 -11.27 -12.94 5.50
N GLU A 173 -12.59 -12.85 5.28
CA GLU A 173 -13.63 -13.17 6.27
C GLU A 173 -14.00 -14.68 6.32
N LYS A 174 -13.18 -15.56 5.73
CA LYS A 174 -13.43 -17.01 5.73
C LYS A 174 -12.47 -17.76 6.64
#